data_f285f25fc21b9dff51a0f0b081c49d11
#
_entry.id   f285f25fc21b9dff51a0f0b081c49d11
#
_cell.length_a   1.000
_cell.length_b   1.000
_cell.length_c   1.000
_cell.angle_alpha   90.00
_cell.angle_beta   90.00
_cell.angle_gamma   90.00
#
_symmetry.space_group_name_H-M   'P 1'
#
loop_
_entity.id
_entity.type
_entity.pdbx_description
1 polymer ?
#
loop_
_entity_poly.entity_id
_entity_poly.type
_entity_poly.pdbx_seq_one_letter_code
_entity_poly.pdbx_strand_id
1 'polypeptide(L)' 'TEGTLYPLLLRLERKGLIAAEYRAGSGGPSRKYYRLTPDGVQYLNEFTEAWQNASDTVNRILHDKEG' A
#
# COMPACT_ATOMS: atom_id res chain seq x y z
N THR A 1 0.16 11.03 -11.22
CA THR A 1 0.24 10.87 -12.68
C THR A 1 0.43 9.40 -13.06
N GLU A 2 0.00 9.04 -14.25
CA GLU A 2 0.07 7.68 -14.75
C GLU A 2 1.49 7.13 -14.79
N GLY A 3 2.47 7.98 -15.06
CA GLY A 3 3.87 7.56 -15.14
C GLY A 3 4.47 7.13 -13.81
N THR A 4 3.83 7.42 -12.68
CA THR A 4 4.34 7.06 -11.37
C THR A 4 3.71 5.77 -10.85
N LEU A 5 2.47 5.49 -11.22
CA LEU A 5 1.71 4.35 -10.69
C LEU A 5 2.26 3.00 -11.16
N TYR A 6 2.47 2.84 -12.46
CA TYR A 6 2.92 1.56 -13.01
C TYR A 6 4.30 1.13 -12.49
N PRO A 7 5.30 2.02 -12.48
CA PRO A 7 6.60 1.64 -11.89
C PRO A 7 6.50 1.24 -10.42
N LEU A 8 5.63 1.88 -9.66
CA LEU A 8 5.43 1.54 -8.25
C LEU A 8 4.81 0.15 -8.11
N LEU A 9 3.76 -0.14 -8.87
CA LEU A 9 3.12 -1.45 -8.84
C LEU A 9 4.08 -2.56 -9.24
N LEU A 10 4.89 -2.33 -10.26
CA LEU A 10 5.87 -3.30 -10.70
C LEU A 10 6.91 -3.57 -9.62
N ARG A 11 7.34 -2.54 -8.93
CA ARG A 11 8.30 -2.67 -7.83
C ARG A 11 7.71 -3.49 -6.68
N LEU A 12 6.47 -3.21 -6.30
CA LEU A 12 5.79 -3.94 -5.24
C LEU A 12 5.60 -5.41 -5.61
N GLU A 13 5.28 -5.67 -6.87
CA GLU A 13 5.12 -7.04 -7.37
C GLU A 13 6.45 -7.80 -7.31
N ARG A 14 7.54 -7.15 -7.69
CA ARG A 14 8.88 -7.76 -7.65
C ARG A 14 9.32 -8.08 -6.23
N LYS A 15 8.87 -7.29 -5.27
CA LYS A 15 9.17 -7.52 -3.86
C LYS A 15 8.28 -8.59 -3.24
N GLY A 16 7.29 -9.07 -3.98
CA GLY A 16 6.38 -10.09 -3.49
C GLY A 16 5.32 -9.57 -2.54
N LEU A 17 5.09 -8.27 -2.52
CA LEU A 17 4.10 -7.64 -1.65
C LEU A 17 2.71 -7.65 -2.25
N ILE A 18 2.62 -7.65 -3.57
CA ILE A 18 1.36 -7.79 -4.30
C ILE A 18 1.52 -8.86 -5.36
N ALA A 19 0.42 -9.47 -5.74
CA ALA A 19 0.36 -10.47 -6.81
C ALA A 19 -0.65 -10.01 -7.85
N ALA A 20 -0.32 -10.25 -9.11
CA ALA A 20 -1.20 -9.91 -10.21
C ALA A 20 -2.04 -11.11 -10.61
N GLU A 21 -3.31 -10.86 -10.87
CA GLU A 21 -4.23 -11.87 -11.39
C GLU A 21 -4.92 -11.32 -12.61
N TYR A 22 -5.09 -12.17 -13.62
CA TYR A 22 -5.87 -11.83 -14.79
C TYR A 22 -7.22 -12.52 -14.68
N ARG A 23 -8.28 -11.75 -14.83
CA ARG A 23 -9.64 -12.30 -14.81
C ARG A 23 -10.34 -11.96 -16.12
N ALA A 24 -10.92 -12.97 -16.73
CA ALA A 24 -11.73 -12.77 -17.92
C ALA A 24 -13.06 -12.17 -17.50
N GLY A 25 -13.35 -10.98 -18.03
CA GLY A 25 -14.67 -10.39 -17.86
C GLY A 25 -15.66 -11.08 -18.80
N SER A 26 -16.93 -11.16 -18.41
CA SER A 26 -17.92 -11.75 -19.29
C SER A 26 -18.12 -10.83 -20.51
N GLY A 27 -17.76 -11.34 -21.69
CA GLY A 27 -17.92 -10.64 -22.93
C GLY A 27 -16.87 -9.58 -23.23
N GLY A 28 -15.73 -9.55 -22.50
CA GLY A 28 -14.70 -8.56 -22.72
C GLY A 28 -13.30 -9.12 -22.55
N PRO A 29 -12.27 -8.28 -22.78
CA PRO A 29 -10.89 -8.70 -22.60
C PRO A 29 -10.57 -8.95 -21.15
N SER A 30 -9.52 -9.75 -20.89
CA SER A 30 -9.04 -10.01 -19.54
C SER A 30 -8.57 -8.71 -18.89
N ARG A 31 -8.88 -8.55 -17.63
CA ARG A 31 -8.43 -7.41 -16.84
C ARG A 31 -7.45 -7.86 -15.78
N LYS A 32 -6.45 -7.03 -15.55
CA LYS A 32 -5.43 -7.30 -14.54
C LYS A 32 -5.87 -6.72 -13.21
N TYR A 33 -5.87 -7.58 -12.19
CA TYR A 33 -6.19 -7.21 -10.82
C TYR A 33 -4.98 -7.46 -9.93
N TYR A 34 -4.81 -6.65 -8.91
CA TYR A 34 -3.75 -6.84 -7.93
C TYR A 34 -4.38 -7.20 -6.60
N ARG A 35 -3.69 -8.04 -5.85
CA ARG A 35 -4.09 -8.38 -4.49
C ARG A 35 -2.86 -8.34 -3.59
N LEU A 36 -3.07 -8.04 -2.32
CA LEU A 36 -2.00 -8.09 -1.34
C LEU A 36 -1.66 -9.54 -1.04
N THR A 37 -0.37 -9.85 -1.03
CA THR A 37 0.12 -11.14 -0.56
C THR A 37 0.16 -11.12 0.97
N PRO A 38 0.34 -12.29 1.63
CA PRO A 38 0.57 -12.30 3.08
C PRO A 38 1.73 -11.41 3.50
N ASP A 39 2.81 -11.40 2.72
CA ASP A 39 3.96 -10.53 2.97
C ASP A 39 3.57 -9.06 2.83
N GLY A 40 2.72 -8.75 1.86
CA GLY A 40 2.23 -7.40 1.66
C GLY A 40 1.39 -6.91 2.82
N VAL A 41 0.53 -7.77 3.34
CA VAL A 41 -0.30 -7.44 4.50
C VAL A 41 0.58 -7.16 5.72
N GLN A 42 1.59 -7.99 5.95
CA GLN A 42 2.51 -7.80 7.05
C GLN A 42 3.28 -6.49 6.92
N TYR A 43 3.78 -6.21 5.73
CA TYR A 43 4.50 -4.96 5.46
C TYR A 43 3.62 -3.75 5.73
N LEU A 44 2.36 -3.80 5.30
CA LEU A 44 1.41 -2.71 5.50
C LEU A 44 1.11 -2.50 6.98
N ASN A 45 0.96 -3.58 7.73
CA ASN A 45 0.73 -3.50 9.17
C ASN A 45 1.91 -2.86 9.90
N GLU A 46 3.12 -3.22 9.54
CA GLU A 46 4.33 -2.62 10.12
C GLU A 46 4.41 -1.13 9.79
N PHE A 47 4.09 -0.78 8.57
CA PHE A 47 4.06 0.62 8.16
C PHE A 47 3.01 1.41 8.94
N THR A 48 1.84 0.83 9.13
CA THR A 48 0.75 1.47 9.85
C THR A 48 1.13 1.71 11.31
N GLU A 49 1.78 0.75 11.96
CA GLU A 49 2.27 0.93 13.32
C GLU A 49 3.28 2.05 13.43
N ALA A 50 4.24 2.09 12.51
CA ALA A 50 5.24 3.14 12.49
C ALA A 50 4.61 4.51 12.31
N TRP A 51 3.63 4.59 11.41
CA TRP A 51 2.91 5.84 11.17
C TRP A 51 2.11 6.28 12.40
N GLN A 52 1.43 5.36 13.06
CA GLN A 52 0.67 5.67 14.27
C GLN A 52 1.57 6.21 15.37
N ASN A 53 2.72 5.59 15.58
CA ASN A 53 3.67 6.04 16.58
C ASN A 53 4.19 7.44 16.28
N ALA A 54 4.53 7.71 15.03
CA ALA A 54 5.01 9.02 14.61
C ALA A 54 3.90 10.07 14.73
N SER A 55 2.70 9.71 14.33
CA SER A 55 1.54 10.61 14.39
C SER A 55 1.20 10.97 15.83
N ASP A 56 1.22 10.00 16.73
CA ASP A 56 0.95 10.22 18.13
C ASP A 56 2.00 11.17 18.76
N THR A 57 3.26 10.99 18.38
CA THR A 57 4.34 11.85 18.84
C THR A 57 4.14 13.29 18.37
N VAL A 58 3.80 13.48 17.11
CA VAL A 58 3.55 14.80 16.55
C VAL A 58 2.37 15.47 17.24
N ASN A 59 1.28 14.74 17.43
CA ASN A 59 0.10 15.25 18.11
C ASN A 59 0.41 15.67 19.55
N ARG A 60 1.23 14.90 20.24
CA ARG A 60 1.63 15.23 21.60
C ARG A 60 2.42 16.53 21.64
N ILE A 61 3.33 16.71 20.72
CA ILE A 61 4.14 17.93 20.63
C ILE A 61 3.26 19.14 20.35
N LEU A 62 2.30 19.01 19.44
CA LEU A 62 1.39 20.10 19.11
C LEU A 62 0.51 20.47 20.31
N HIS A 63 0.02 19.50 21.04
CA HIS A 63 -0.81 19.76 22.23
C HIS A 63 -0.01 20.41 23.33
N ASP A 64 1.23 20.01 23.51
CA ASP A 64 2.10 20.63 24.52
C ASP A 64 2.36 22.11 24.21
N LYS A 65 2.47 22.44 22.92
CA LYS A 65 2.65 23.82 22.53
C LYS A 65 1.42 24.69 22.79
N GLU A 66 0.25 24.08 22.67
CA GLU A 66 -1.01 24.79 22.88
C GLU A 66 -1.37 24.92 24.35
N GLY A 67 -0.88 24.00 25.14
CA GLY A 67 -1.10 24.01 26.56
C GLY A 67 -0.16 24.93 27.29
#